data_2cf6eee3da610ead3430ab87d04d5dc0
#
_entry.id   2cf6eee3da610ead3430ab87d04d5dc0
#
_cell.length_a   1.000
_cell.length_b   1.000
_cell.length_c   1.000
_cell.angle_alpha   90.00
_cell.angle_beta   90.00
_cell.angle_gamma   90.00
#
_symmetry.space_group_name_H-M   'P 1'
#
loop_
_entity.id
_entity.type
_entity.pdbx_description
1 polymer ?
#
loop_
_entity_poly.entity_id
_entity_poly.type
_entity_poly.pdbx_seq_one_letter_code
_entity_poly.pdbx_strand_id
1 'polypeptide(L)'
;MNSHLSAEGIRNRTSDIAVEIFATCPQSSQVSKEAYLKNVADVARWSEQYGCKGILVYTDNSLVDAWLVSQLIIENTTGLCPLVAVQPVYMHPYTVAKMVASYGFLYDRRIYLNMVAGGFKNDLNQLNDPTPHDRRYERMIEYVQIIKQLLGNETGISFEGEFYKVDKLRMTPPLPPELFPGIFVSGSSEAGLAAAKAMGAVAVKYPKPPGEYENEPPDETIDSGVRVGIIAREDENEAWRVAYERFPVDRKGELAHQLAMKTSDSVWHKQLSELGETLENNPYWLIPFQHYKTFCPYLVGNYSKVAAEVARYIALGFTTFILDIPPNEEELYHMGVVFKRAAELAPVMEVV
;
A
#
# COMPACT_ATOMS: atom_id res chain seq x y z
N MET A 1 38.04 -38.56 15.10
CA MET A 1 38.24 -37.13 14.80
C MET A 1 36.88 -36.54 14.55
N ASN A 2 36.37 -35.89 15.57
CA ASN A 2 35.02 -35.29 15.62
C ASN A 2 34.99 -33.94 14.88
N SER A 3 34.15 -33.82 13.89
CA SER A 3 33.78 -32.52 13.31
C SER A 3 32.52 -32.03 13.99
N HIS A 4 32.70 -31.01 14.85
CA HIS A 4 31.60 -30.23 15.40
C HIS A 4 30.95 -29.45 14.28
N LEU A 5 29.69 -29.76 13.96
CA LEU A 5 28.76 -28.86 13.28
C LEU A 5 28.15 -27.94 14.34
N SER A 6 28.55 -26.70 14.31
CA SER A 6 28.02 -25.64 15.19
C SER A 6 26.57 -25.33 14.80
N ALA A 7 25.69 -25.49 15.77
CA ALA A 7 24.30 -25.06 15.71
C ALA A 7 24.23 -23.54 15.98
N GLU A 8 24.49 -22.74 14.94
CA GLU A 8 24.20 -21.28 14.99
C GLU A 8 23.41 -20.91 13.75
N GLY A 9 22.11 -20.64 13.94
CA GLY A 9 21.30 -20.12 12.83
C GLY A 9 19.79 -20.16 13.00
N ILE A 10 19.25 -20.56 14.14
CA ILE A 10 17.82 -20.31 14.44
C ILE A 10 17.75 -18.95 15.15
N ARG A 11 17.60 -17.88 14.34
CA ARG A 11 17.25 -16.58 14.91
C ARG A 11 15.87 -16.68 15.54
N ASN A 12 15.81 -16.51 16.85
CA ASN A 12 14.61 -16.30 17.62
C ASN A 12 13.84 -15.10 17.03
N ARG A 13 12.78 -15.36 16.25
CA ARG A 13 11.85 -14.33 15.72
C ARG A 13 10.75 -13.95 16.74
N THR A 14 10.97 -14.10 18.02
CA THR A 14 9.95 -13.94 19.08
C THR A 14 10.06 -12.66 19.90
N SER A 15 10.69 -11.59 19.38
CA SER A 15 10.53 -10.25 19.97
C SER A 15 10.75 -9.19 18.90
N ASP A 16 9.75 -8.31 18.68
CA ASP A 16 9.75 -7.12 17.87
C ASP A 16 9.46 -7.28 16.36
N ILE A 17 8.33 -7.89 16.00
CA ILE A 17 7.77 -7.69 14.66
C ILE A 17 7.25 -6.23 14.64
N ALA A 18 8.04 -5.33 14.08
CA ALA A 18 7.63 -3.95 13.88
C ALA A 18 6.59 -3.89 12.73
N VAL A 19 5.34 -3.64 13.08
CA VAL A 19 4.27 -3.42 12.10
C VAL A 19 4.30 -1.96 11.66
N GLU A 20 4.35 -1.72 10.34
CA GLU A 20 4.27 -0.38 9.76
C GLU A 20 2.86 -0.11 9.25
N ILE A 21 2.27 1.00 9.68
CA ILE A 21 0.90 1.41 9.32
C ILE A 21 0.98 2.65 8.44
N PHE A 22 0.29 2.60 7.30
CA PHE A 22 0.10 3.72 6.40
C PHE A 22 -1.38 4.03 6.31
N ALA A 23 -1.76 5.30 6.38
CA ALA A 23 -3.10 5.75 6.04
C ALA A 23 -3.23 5.93 4.52
N THR A 24 -4.38 6.36 4.03
CA THR A 24 -4.60 6.75 2.64
C THR A 24 -5.12 8.17 2.56
N CYS A 25 -4.55 8.95 1.66
CA CYS A 25 -4.91 10.34 1.41
C CYS A 25 -6.27 10.43 0.71
N PRO A 26 -7.13 11.42 1.05
CA PRO A 26 -8.34 11.72 0.29
C PRO A 26 -8.06 11.95 -1.20
N GLN A 27 -9.02 11.58 -2.05
CA GLN A 27 -8.94 11.83 -3.50
C GLN A 27 -9.51 13.20 -3.86
N SER A 28 -8.99 13.80 -4.93
CA SER A 28 -9.41 15.11 -5.42
C SER A 28 -10.69 15.08 -6.26
N SER A 29 -11.19 13.88 -6.59
CA SER A 29 -12.41 13.72 -7.39
C SER A 29 -13.66 14.15 -6.61
N GLN A 30 -14.55 14.89 -7.29
CA GLN A 30 -15.89 15.25 -6.79
C GLN A 30 -15.91 16.12 -5.51
N VAL A 31 -14.85 16.84 -5.21
CA VAL A 31 -14.75 17.76 -4.07
C VAL A 31 -14.32 19.15 -4.52
N SER A 32 -14.71 20.21 -3.77
CA SER A 32 -14.18 21.55 -4.04
C SER A 32 -12.70 21.65 -3.66
N LYS A 33 -11.98 22.58 -4.26
CA LYS A 33 -10.57 22.85 -3.95
C LYS A 33 -10.35 23.08 -2.46
N GLU A 34 -11.16 23.91 -1.84
CA GLU A 34 -11.04 24.31 -0.42
C GLU A 34 -11.27 23.09 0.49
N ALA A 35 -12.30 22.29 0.20
CA ALA A 35 -12.59 21.07 0.92
C ALA A 35 -11.47 20.04 0.74
N TYR A 36 -10.94 19.88 -0.47
CA TYR A 36 -9.85 18.95 -0.74
C TYR A 36 -8.58 19.31 0.04
N LEU A 37 -8.12 20.56 -0.02
CA LEU A 37 -6.93 21.02 0.69
C LEU A 37 -7.06 20.82 2.21
N LYS A 38 -8.24 21.17 2.76
CA LYS A 38 -8.53 20.94 4.18
C LYS A 38 -8.50 19.46 4.54
N ASN A 39 -9.17 18.61 3.76
CA ASN A 39 -9.26 17.18 4.03
C ASN A 39 -7.89 16.52 3.98
N VAL A 40 -7.04 16.86 3.00
CA VAL A 40 -5.66 16.34 2.91
C VAL A 40 -4.86 16.72 4.15
N ALA A 41 -4.91 17.98 4.55
CA ALA A 41 -4.18 18.48 5.72
C ALA A 41 -4.67 17.84 7.03
N ASP A 42 -5.98 17.69 7.18
CA ASP A 42 -6.57 17.06 8.38
C ASP A 42 -6.21 15.58 8.48
N VAL A 43 -6.41 14.82 7.39
CA VAL A 43 -6.08 13.38 7.37
C VAL A 43 -4.58 13.16 7.59
N ALA A 44 -3.72 14.02 7.03
CA ALA A 44 -2.28 13.93 7.26
C ALA A 44 -1.93 14.13 8.74
N ARG A 45 -2.46 15.18 9.38
CA ARG A 45 -2.24 15.46 10.80
C ARG A 45 -2.77 14.35 11.72
N TRP A 46 -3.98 13.86 11.46
CA TRP A 46 -4.54 12.74 12.22
C TRP A 46 -3.69 11.47 12.05
N SER A 47 -3.25 11.17 10.83
CA SER A 47 -2.39 10.01 10.56
C SER A 47 -1.08 10.08 11.34
N GLU A 48 -0.43 11.23 11.40
CA GLU A 48 0.77 11.46 12.20
C GLU A 48 0.49 11.31 13.70
N GLN A 49 -0.58 11.94 14.19
CA GLN A 49 -0.99 11.92 15.60
C GLN A 49 -1.25 10.50 16.12
N TYR A 50 -1.85 9.64 15.27
CA TYR A 50 -2.15 8.25 15.62
C TYR A 50 -1.05 7.25 15.19
N GLY A 51 0.15 7.75 14.91
CA GLY A 51 1.36 6.93 14.76
C GLY A 51 1.48 6.21 13.42
N CYS A 52 0.77 6.65 12.37
CA CYS A 52 1.03 6.13 11.04
C CYS A 52 2.45 6.49 10.59
N LYS A 53 3.15 5.53 10.00
CA LYS A 53 4.47 5.73 9.39
C LYS A 53 4.41 6.67 8.19
N GLY A 54 3.33 6.57 7.44
CA GLY A 54 3.14 7.36 6.24
C GLY A 54 1.70 7.36 5.75
N ILE A 55 1.52 7.93 4.56
CA ILE A 55 0.22 8.10 3.93
C ILE A 55 0.30 7.85 2.43
N LEU A 56 -0.50 6.92 1.92
CA LEU A 56 -0.60 6.61 0.49
C LEU A 56 -1.27 7.77 -0.26
N VAL A 57 -0.61 8.24 -1.30
CA VAL A 57 -1.15 9.24 -2.23
C VAL A 57 -1.36 8.58 -3.59
N TYR A 58 -2.61 8.52 -4.03
CA TYR A 58 -3.00 7.92 -5.31
C TYR A 58 -2.47 8.67 -6.52
N THR A 59 -2.37 7.97 -7.63
CA THR A 59 -2.14 8.54 -8.96
C THR A 59 -3.03 7.85 -9.99
N ASP A 60 -3.71 8.63 -10.81
CA ASP A 60 -4.37 8.24 -12.05
C ASP A 60 -4.58 9.47 -12.95
N ASN A 61 -5.15 9.26 -14.15
CA ASN A 61 -5.34 10.35 -15.12
C ASN A 61 -6.36 11.41 -14.68
N SER A 62 -7.17 11.15 -13.66
CA SER A 62 -8.28 12.03 -13.21
C SER A 62 -7.98 12.79 -11.90
N LEU A 63 -6.88 12.46 -11.22
CA LEU A 63 -6.54 13.04 -9.93
C LEU A 63 -5.50 14.16 -10.04
N VAL A 64 -5.46 15.02 -9.03
CA VAL A 64 -4.36 15.98 -8.85
C VAL A 64 -3.05 15.22 -8.67
N ASP A 65 -1.96 15.76 -9.21
CA ASP A 65 -0.63 15.16 -9.19
C ASP A 65 -0.19 14.76 -7.78
N ALA A 66 0.25 13.50 -7.63
CA ALA A 66 0.57 12.92 -6.33
C ALA A 66 1.78 13.58 -5.66
N TRP A 67 2.73 14.15 -6.41
CA TRP A 67 3.89 14.84 -5.84
C TRP A 67 3.50 16.18 -5.22
N LEU A 68 2.62 16.94 -5.87
CA LEU A 68 2.11 18.19 -5.31
C LEU A 68 1.27 17.95 -4.04
N VAL A 69 0.46 16.88 -4.03
CA VAL A 69 -0.28 16.47 -2.83
C VAL A 69 0.67 16.04 -1.72
N SER A 70 1.75 15.33 -2.05
CA SER A 70 2.79 14.94 -1.09
C SER A 70 3.50 16.14 -0.46
N GLN A 71 3.73 17.20 -1.22
CA GLN A 71 4.26 18.45 -0.67
C GLN A 71 3.29 19.06 0.36
N LEU A 72 2.00 19.11 0.02
CA LEU A 72 0.97 19.61 0.96
C LEU A 72 0.95 18.80 2.26
N ILE A 73 1.10 17.46 2.19
CA ILE A 73 1.20 16.59 3.36
C ILE A 73 2.43 16.95 4.20
N ILE A 74 3.60 17.07 3.57
CA ILE A 74 4.86 17.41 4.23
C ILE A 74 4.77 18.75 4.96
N GLU A 75 4.19 19.77 4.34
CA GLU A 75 4.03 21.11 4.91
C GLU A 75 3.04 21.15 6.09
N ASN A 76 2.19 20.14 6.25
CA ASN A 76 1.21 20.03 7.33
C ASN A 76 1.57 19.01 8.42
N THR A 77 2.74 18.36 8.33
CA THR A 77 3.20 17.31 9.26
C THR A 77 4.68 17.46 9.57
N THR A 78 5.14 16.86 10.67
CA THR A 78 6.54 16.93 11.12
C THR A 78 7.36 15.69 10.71
N GLY A 79 6.76 14.50 10.66
CA GLY A 79 7.43 13.23 10.43
C GLY A 79 6.71 12.26 9.46
N LEU A 80 5.43 12.50 9.16
CA LEU A 80 4.64 11.62 8.30
C LEU A 80 5.23 11.52 6.90
N CYS A 81 5.51 10.29 6.43
CA CYS A 81 6.14 10.05 5.14
C CYS A 81 5.09 9.83 4.04
N PRO A 82 5.10 10.61 2.93
CA PRO A 82 4.29 10.26 1.76
C PRO A 82 4.72 8.91 1.16
N LEU A 83 3.74 8.06 0.84
CA LEU A 83 3.86 6.87 0.01
C LEU A 83 3.26 7.22 -1.35
N VAL A 84 4.11 7.68 -2.26
CA VAL A 84 3.69 8.26 -3.54
C VAL A 84 3.44 7.15 -4.55
N ALA A 85 2.26 7.05 -5.10
CA ALA A 85 1.98 6.15 -6.21
C ALA A 85 2.66 6.66 -7.49
N VAL A 86 3.41 5.77 -8.16
CA VAL A 86 4.20 6.09 -9.36
C VAL A 86 3.92 5.09 -10.45
N GLN A 87 3.54 5.59 -11.62
CA GLN A 87 3.42 4.80 -12.85
C GLN A 87 4.56 5.14 -13.82
N PRO A 88 5.32 4.16 -14.33
CA PRO A 88 6.42 4.40 -15.27
C PRO A 88 6.04 5.15 -16.55
N VAL A 89 4.76 5.09 -16.95
CA VAL A 89 4.26 5.78 -18.13
C VAL A 89 4.18 7.30 -17.98
N TYR A 90 4.07 7.81 -16.75
CA TYR A 90 3.87 9.25 -16.52
C TYR A 90 5.16 10.08 -16.59
N MET A 91 6.29 9.50 -16.20
CA MET A 91 7.54 10.25 -16.16
C MET A 91 8.77 9.35 -16.24
N HIS A 92 9.90 9.92 -16.64
CA HIS A 92 11.18 9.21 -16.67
C HIS A 92 11.66 8.87 -15.25
N PRO A 93 12.36 7.72 -15.00
CA PRO A 93 12.87 7.34 -13.69
C PRO A 93 13.79 8.39 -13.05
N TYR A 94 14.52 9.15 -13.86
CA TYR A 94 15.30 10.30 -13.39
C TYR A 94 14.42 11.34 -12.67
N THR A 95 13.24 11.63 -13.22
CA THR A 95 12.33 12.62 -12.62
C THR A 95 11.88 12.18 -11.24
N VAL A 96 11.52 10.89 -11.06
CA VAL A 96 11.16 10.35 -9.75
C VAL A 96 12.34 10.42 -8.76
N ALA A 97 13.53 9.98 -9.18
CA ALA A 97 14.72 10.09 -8.34
C ALA A 97 15.02 11.55 -7.97
N LYS A 98 14.86 12.50 -8.92
CA LYS A 98 15.03 13.93 -8.67
C LYS A 98 14.01 14.46 -7.67
N MET A 99 12.75 14.06 -7.75
CA MET A 99 11.72 14.46 -6.78
C MET A 99 12.06 13.94 -5.38
N VAL A 100 12.43 12.66 -5.25
CA VAL A 100 12.85 12.07 -3.96
C VAL A 100 14.05 12.83 -3.37
N ALA A 101 15.10 13.06 -4.16
CA ALA A 101 16.28 13.81 -3.70
C ALA A 101 15.95 15.26 -3.33
N SER A 102 15.02 15.90 -4.06
CA SER A 102 14.59 17.27 -3.76
C SER A 102 13.79 17.36 -2.46
N TYR A 103 12.88 16.42 -2.20
CA TYR A 103 12.16 16.37 -0.91
C TYR A 103 13.11 16.07 0.25
N GLY A 104 14.09 15.18 0.07
CA GLY A 104 15.13 14.97 1.07
C GLY A 104 15.90 16.25 1.36
N PHE A 105 16.32 16.98 0.34
CA PHE A 105 17.09 18.22 0.49
C PHE A 105 16.29 19.39 1.09
N LEU A 106 15.03 19.56 0.66
CA LEU A 106 14.22 20.72 1.05
C LEU A 106 13.53 20.55 2.42
N TYR A 107 13.16 19.31 2.76
CA TYR A 107 12.29 19.04 3.90
C TYR A 107 12.85 18.01 4.88
N ASP A 108 14.03 17.45 4.60
CA ASP A 108 14.59 16.32 5.37
C ASP A 108 13.57 15.18 5.57
N ARG A 109 12.76 14.93 4.51
CA ARG A 109 11.63 14.00 4.56
C ARG A 109 11.87 12.79 3.66
N ARG A 110 11.76 11.59 4.26
CA ARG A 110 11.75 10.33 3.52
C ARG A 110 10.47 10.20 2.70
N ILE A 111 10.62 9.76 1.46
CA ILE A 111 9.51 9.42 0.57
C ILE A 111 9.50 7.91 0.37
N TYR A 112 8.33 7.30 0.39
CA TYR A 112 8.12 5.92 -0.07
C TYR A 112 7.53 5.95 -1.48
N LEU A 113 7.86 4.95 -2.30
CA LEU A 113 7.36 4.83 -3.67
C LEU A 113 6.45 3.60 -3.78
N ASN A 114 5.18 3.81 -4.08
CA ASN A 114 4.24 2.75 -4.43
C ASN A 114 4.21 2.58 -5.94
N MET A 115 4.92 1.57 -6.44
CA MET A 115 5.04 1.31 -7.86
C MET A 115 3.77 0.65 -8.40
N VAL A 116 3.19 1.24 -9.44
CA VAL A 116 1.96 0.79 -10.09
C VAL A 116 2.24 0.51 -11.57
N ALA A 117 2.01 -0.72 -12.00
CA ALA A 117 2.24 -1.11 -13.41
C ALA A 117 1.20 -0.55 -14.39
N GLY A 118 0.10 -0.01 -13.86
CA GLY A 118 -1.09 0.41 -14.60
C GLY A 118 -2.16 -0.68 -14.62
N GLY A 119 -3.26 -0.46 -13.90
CA GLY A 119 -4.36 -1.43 -13.74
C GLY A 119 -5.56 -1.18 -14.67
N PHE A 120 -5.71 0.04 -15.15
CA PHE A 120 -6.86 0.44 -15.98
C PHE A 120 -6.44 0.65 -17.42
N LYS A 121 -6.98 -0.19 -18.31
CA LYS A 121 -6.70 -0.13 -19.76
C LYS A 121 -7.04 1.22 -20.38
N ASN A 122 -8.13 1.85 -19.91
CA ASN A 122 -8.55 3.13 -20.44
C ASN A 122 -7.50 4.22 -20.19
N ASP A 123 -6.88 4.26 -19.02
CA ASP A 123 -5.86 5.24 -18.68
C ASP A 123 -4.60 5.04 -19.54
N LEU A 124 -4.18 3.79 -19.73
CA LEU A 124 -3.05 3.45 -20.59
C LEU A 124 -3.33 3.79 -22.06
N ASN A 125 -4.54 3.52 -22.55
CA ASN A 125 -4.95 3.85 -23.92
C ASN A 125 -4.97 5.37 -24.15
N GLN A 126 -5.42 6.16 -23.17
CA GLN A 126 -5.38 7.64 -23.27
C GLN A 126 -3.95 8.18 -23.37
N LEU A 127 -2.99 7.48 -22.77
CA LEU A 127 -1.57 7.81 -22.84
C LEU A 127 -0.85 7.13 -24.03
N ASN A 128 -1.60 6.43 -24.88
CA ASN A 128 -1.06 5.65 -26.00
C ASN A 128 0.05 4.67 -25.56
N ASP A 129 -0.14 4.01 -24.42
CA ASP A 129 0.77 2.97 -23.91
C ASP A 129 0.21 1.57 -24.22
N PRO A 130 0.66 0.90 -25.30
CA PRO A 130 0.19 -0.42 -25.70
C PRO A 130 0.90 -1.56 -24.94
N THR A 131 1.77 -1.26 -24.00
CA THR A 131 2.63 -2.25 -23.34
C THR A 131 1.78 -3.35 -22.68
N PRO A 132 1.99 -4.64 -23.01
CA PRO A 132 1.28 -5.76 -22.39
C PRO A 132 1.49 -5.85 -20.89
N HIS A 133 0.54 -6.47 -20.17
CA HIS A 133 0.52 -6.55 -18.71
C HIS A 133 1.88 -6.95 -18.09
N ASP A 134 2.43 -8.09 -18.47
CA ASP A 134 3.68 -8.59 -17.85
C ASP A 134 4.89 -7.74 -18.23
N ARG A 135 4.92 -7.23 -19.48
CA ARG A 135 5.96 -6.31 -19.94
C ARG A 135 5.98 -4.98 -19.18
N ARG A 136 4.85 -4.54 -18.63
CA ARG A 136 4.79 -3.36 -17.75
C ARG A 136 5.55 -3.61 -16.44
N TYR A 137 5.55 -4.84 -15.92
CA TYR A 137 6.35 -5.20 -14.75
C TYR A 137 7.84 -5.28 -15.06
N GLU A 138 8.22 -5.79 -16.22
CA GLU A 138 9.62 -5.78 -16.67
C GLU A 138 10.13 -4.34 -16.83
N ARG A 139 9.36 -3.46 -17.45
CA ARG A 139 9.65 -2.02 -17.51
C ARG A 139 9.80 -1.40 -16.12
N MET A 140 8.96 -1.77 -15.18
CA MET A 140 9.00 -1.28 -13.80
C MET A 140 10.27 -1.73 -13.07
N ILE A 141 10.76 -2.93 -13.31
CA ILE A 141 12.03 -3.42 -12.73
C ILE A 141 13.19 -2.53 -13.18
N GLU A 142 13.35 -2.29 -14.49
CA GLU A 142 14.40 -1.37 -15.01
C GLU A 142 14.24 0.05 -14.43
N TYR A 143 13.01 0.52 -14.36
CA TYR A 143 12.67 1.83 -13.81
C TYR A 143 13.16 2.00 -12.36
N VAL A 144 12.85 1.05 -11.50
CA VAL A 144 13.25 1.07 -10.08
C VAL A 144 14.75 0.87 -9.93
N GLN A 145 15.37 0.03 -10.75
CA GLN A 145 16.85 -0.15 -10.75
C GLN A 145 17.56 1.18 -11.04
N ILE A 146 17.10 1.94 -12.02
CA ILE A 146 17.66 3.26 -12.35
C ILE A 146 17.47 4.23 -11.17
N ILE A 147 16.28 4.28 -10.55
CA ILE A 147 16.01 5.12 -9.39
C ILE A 147 16.96 4.77 -8.24
N LYS A 148 17.07 3.49 -7.88
CA LYS A 148 17.96 3.04 -6.79
C LYS A 148 19.43 3.37 -7.06
N GLN A 149 19.89 3.15 -8.29
CA GLN A 149 21.26 3.47 -8.67
C GLN A 149 21.52 4.99 -8.62
N LEU A 150 20.60 5.82 -9.11
CA LEU A 150 20.74 7.28 -9.08
C LEU A 150 20.79 7.84 -7.65
N LEU A 151 19.98 7.29 -6.75
CA LEU A 151 19.89 7.75 -5.36
C LEU A 151 21.03 7.19 -4.49
N GLY A 152 21.61 6.04 -4.86
CA GLY A 152 22.67 5.37 -4.12
C GLY A 152 24.10 5.65 -4.63
N ASN A 153 24.29 6.38 -5.75
CA ASN A 153 25.60 6.63 -6.34
C ASN A 153 25.90 8.11 -6.54
N GLU A 154 27.00 8.57 -6.00
CA GLU A 154 27.47 9.95 -6.15
C GLU A 154 28.19 10.21 -7.48
N THR A 155 28.77 9.17 -8.12
CA THR A 155 29.63 9.30 -9.30
C THR A 155 28.91 9.35 -10.64
N GLY A 156 27.59 9.06 -10.64
CA GLY A 156 26.79 8.92 -11.85
C GLY A 156 26.72 7.47 -12.33
N ILE A 157 25.65 7.16 -13.08
CA ILE A 157 25.33 5.82 -13.54
C ILE A 157 25.21 5.77 -15.06
N SER A 158 25.53 4.63 -15.64
CA SER A 158 25.12 4.26 -17.00
C SER A 158 24.30 2.98 -16.91
N PHE A 159 23.17 2.94 -17.61
CA PHE A 159 22.26 1.81 -17.66
C PHE A 159 21.81 1.59 -19.10
N GLU A 160 21.80 0.35 -19.55
CA GLU A 160 21.31 -0.05 -20.87
C GLU A 160 20.37 -1.25 -20.71
N GLY A 161 19.08 -0.98 -20.74
CA GLY A 161 18.01 -1.96 -20.67
C GLY A 161 17.19 -1.97 -21.96
N GLU A 162 16.11 -2.70 -21.90
CA GLU A 162 15.16 -2.77 -23.03
C GLU A 162 14.27 -1.53 -23.12
N PHE A 163 13.85 -1.01 -21.95
CA PHE A 163 12.91 0.11 -21.84
C PHE A 163 13.60 1.45 -21.62
N TYR A 164 14.77 1.44 -20.98
CA TYR A 164 15.48 2.67 -20.60
C TYR A 164 16.95 2.57 -20.90
N LYS A 165 17.50 3.71 -21.33
CA LYS A 165 18.94 3.88 -21.50
C LYS A 165 19.36 5.22 -20.94
N VAL A 166 20.38 5.23 -20.07
CA VAL A 166 21.00 6.45 -19.54
C VAL A 166 22.53 6.31 -19.58
N ASP A 167 23.24 7.42 -19.80
CA ASP A 167 24.69 7.43 -19.87
C ASP A 167 25.27 8.52 -18.96
N LYS A 168 26.14 8.11 -18.03
CA LYS A 168 26.85 8.96 -17.07
C LYS A 168 25.92 9.93 -16.33
N LEU A 169 24.66 9.52 -16.11
CA LEU A 169 23.64 10.33 -15.48
C LEU A 169 23.92 10.46 -13.97
N ARG A 170 23.93 11.69 -13.45
CA ARG A 170 24.22 11.99 -12.05
C ARG A 170 23.00 12.61 -11.36
N MET A 171 22.82 12.31 -10.07
CA MET A 171 21.83 12.93 -9.20
C MET A 171 22.44 14.07 -8.39
N THR A 172 21.75 15.21 -8.37
CA THR A 172 22.09 16.39 -7.56
C THR A 172 20.78 17.06 -7.13
N PRO A 173 20.56 17.39 -5.84
CA PRO A 173 21.45 17.09 -4.71
C PRO A 173 21.58 15.57 -4.46
N PRO A 174 22.64 15.13 -3.77
CA PRO A 174 22.73 13.75 -3.28
C PRO A 174 21.65 13.51 -2.21
N LEU A 175 21.17 12.27 -2.11
CA LEU A 175 20.22 11.89 -1.08
C LEU A 175 20.96 11.28 0.12
N PRO A 176 20.72 11.76 1.37
CA PRO A 176 21.21 11.09 2.57
C PRO A 176 20.73 9.64 2.65
N PRO A 177 21.60 8.66 3.02
CA PRO A 177 21.24 7.23 3.03
C PRO A 177 20.02 6.90 3.90
N GLU A 178 19.83 7.60 5.01
CA GLU A 178 18.69 7.45 5.92
C GLU A 178 17.34 7.84 5.29
N LEU A 179 17.37 8.66 4.23
CA LEU A 179 16.18 9.08 3.47
C LEU A 179 15.93 8.20 2.24
N PHE A 180 16.71 7.13 2.05
CA PHE A 180 16.53 6.23 0.91
C PHE A 180 15.09 5.68 0.88
N PRO A 181 14.40 5.71 -0.29
CA PRO A 181 12.99 5.36 -0.37
C PRO A 181 12.75 3.87 -0.09
N GLY A 182 11.73 3.55 0.70
CA GLY A 182 11.13 2.22 0.68
C GLY A 182 10.31 2.04 -0.60
N ILE A 183 10.40 0.86 -1.21
CA ILE A 183 9.68 0.55 -2.46
C ILE A 183 8.55 -0.42 -2.16
N PHE A 184 7.37 -0.11 -2.66
CA PHE A 184 6.15 -0.92 -2.57
C PHE A 184 5.68 -1.26 -3.97
N VAL A 185 5.05 -2.40 -4.14
CA VAL A 185 4.39 -2.80 -5.38
C VAL A 185 2.97 -3.22 -5.08
N SER A 186 2.01 -2.54 -5.67
CA SER A 186 0.61 -2.95 -5.61
C SER A 186 0.31 -3.94 -6.73
N GLY A 187 0.07 -5.20 -6.39
CA GLY A 187 -0.29 -6.23 -7.35
C GLY A 187 -0.11 -7.64 -6.78
N SER A 188 -1.06 -8.53 -7.09
CA SER A 188 -1.07 -9.93 -6.64
C SER A 188 -0.90 -10.92 -7.80
N SER A 189 -0.61 -10.43 -9.02
CA SER A 189 -0.28 -11.30 -10.15
C SER A 189 1.11 -11.93 -9.97
N GLU A 190 1.35 -13.07 -10.60
CA GLU A 190 2.66 -13.72 -10.59
C GLU A 190 3.77 -12.76 -11.08
N ALA A 191 3.52 -12.03 -12.17
CA ALA A 191 4.44 -11.00 -12.66
C ALA A 191 4.68 -9.88 -11.63
N GLY A 192 3.65 -9.46 -10.89
CA GLY A 192 3.75 -8.46 -9.83
C GLY A 192 4.59 -8.94 -8.65
N LEU A 193 4.41 -10.17 -8.21
CA LEU A 193 5.19 -10.77 -7.12
C LEU A 193 6.66 -10.98 -7.55
N ALA A 194 6.90 -11.46 -8.78
CA ALA A 194 8.25 -11.59 -9.33
C ALA A 194 8.96 -10.22 -9.42
N ALA A 195 8.24 -9.18 -9.82
CA ALA A 195 8.77 -7.82 -9.85
C ALA A 195 9.07 -7.29 -8.43
N ALA A 196 8.19 -7.51 -7.46
CA ALA A 196 8.44 -7.13 -6.07
C ALA A 196 9.73 -7.78 -5.54
N LYS A 197 9.92 -9.08 -5.79
CA LYS A 197 11.13 -9.83 -5.42
C LYS A 197 12.38 -9.26 -6.10
N ALA A 198 12.32 -9.04 -7.42
CA ALA A 198 13.45 -8.51 -8.21
C ALA A 198 13.87 -7.10 -7.77
N MET A 199 12.92 -6.32 -7.30
CA MET A 199 13.15 -4.95 -6.81
C MET A 199 13.48 -4.89 -5.32
N GLY A 200 13.35 -5.98 -4.54
CA GLY A 200 13.41 -5.96 -3.07
C GLY A 200 12.36 -4.98 -2.51
N ALA A 201 11.13 -5.12 -2.97
CA ALA A 201 10.03 -4.25 -2.63
C ALA A 201 9.00 -4.98 -1.74
N VAL A 202 8.24 -4.23 -0.93
CA VAL A 202 7.08 -4.76 -0.21
C VAL A 202 5.96 -5.06 -1.20
N ALA A 203 5.51 -6.32 -1.27
CA ALA A 203 4.37 -6.70 -2.08
C ALA A 203 3.06 -6.41 -1.32
N VAL A 204 2.32 -5.40 -1.75
CA VAL A 204 1.04 -5.03 -1.16
C VAL A 204 -0.09 -5.81 -1.80
N LYS A 205 -0.77 -6.61 -0.99
CA LYS A 205 -1.92 -7.42 -1.41
C LYS A 205 -3.23 -6.79 -0.93
N TYR A 206 -4.28 -7.03 -1.69
CA TYR A 206 -5.64 -6.85 -1.22
C TYR A 206 -6.05 -8.17 -0.58
N PRO A 207 -6.11 -8.25 0.76
CA PRO A 207 -6.09 -9.54 1.42
C PRO A 207 -7.39 -10.31 1.22
N LYS A 208 -7.26 -11.63 1.09
CA LYS A 208 -8.34 -12.59 1.32
C LYS A 208 -8.53 -12.78 2.84
N PRO A 209 -9.62 -13.39 3.31
CA PRO A 209 -9.71 -13.82 4.71
C PRO A 209 -8.48 -14.65 5.13
N PRO A 210 -7.97 -14.50 6.38
CA PRO A 210 -6.74 -15.19 6.79
C PRO A 210 -6.74 -16.70 6.58
N GLY A 211 -7.89 -17.37 6.75
CA GLY A 211 -8.01 -18.81 6.52
C GLY A 211 -7.74 -19.26 5.08
N GLU A 212 -7.90 -18.37 4.10
CA GLU A 212 -7.59 -18.66 2.70
C GLU A 212 -6.08 -18.80 2.42
N TYR A 213 -5.23 -18.35 3.35
CA TYR A 213 -3.77 -18.46 3.25
C TYR A 213 -3.23 -19.76 3.86
N GLU A 214 -4.05 -20.59 4.49
CA GLU A 214 -3.61 -21.86 5.09
C GLU A 214 -3.02 -22.81 4.03
N ASN A 215 -3.57 -22.80 2.81
CA ASN A 215 -3.11 -23.63 1.71
C ASN A 215 -2.07 -22.95 0.79
N GLU A 216 -2.01 -21.63 0.79
CA GLU A 216 -1.12 -20.81 -0.03
C GLU A 216 -0.52 -19.68 0.81
N PRO A 217 0.40 -19.98 1.74
CA PRO A 217 1.01 -18.95 2.57
C PRO A 217 1.80 -17.93 1.73
N PRO A 218 1.94 -16.69 2.20
CA PRO A 218 2.80 -15.70 1.53
C PRO A 218 4.25 -16.22 1.39
N ASP A 219 4.91 -15.85 0.28
CA ASP A 219 6.34 -16.14 0.08
C ASP A 219 7.16 -15.38 1.14
N GLU A 220 7.79 -16.11 2.06
CA GLU A 220 8.61 -15.55 3.15
C GLU A 220 9.85 -14.80 2.65
N THR A 221 10.21 -14.95 1.38
CA THR A 221 11.35 -14.24 0.76
C THR A 221 10.99 -12.84 0.27
N ILE A 222 9.70 -12.46 0.36
CA ILE A 222 9.17 -11.17 -0.08
C ILE A 222 8.50 -10.49 1.11
N ASP A 223 8.95 -9.30 1.45
CA ASP A 223 8.24 -8.47 2.43
C ASP A 223 6.80 -8.22 1.96
N SER A 224 5.83 -8.51 2.82
CA SER A 224 4.43 -8.48 2.44
C SER A 224 3.63 -7.49 3.25
N GLY A 225 2.73 -6.78 2.57
CA GLY A 225 1.78 -5.88 3.17
C GLY A 225 0.36 -6.15 2.68
N VAL A 226 -0.62 -5.63 3.40
CA VAL A 226 -2.03 -5.70 3.04
C VAL A 226 -2.67 -4.32 2.98
N ARG A 227 -3.62 -4.16 2.06
CA ARG A 227 -4.49 -3.00 2.01
C ARG A 227 -5.88 -3.36 2.49
N VAL A 228 -6.32 -2.77 3.61
CA VAL A 228 -7.56 -3.14 4.29
C VAL A 228 -8.18 -1.93 5.01
N GLY A 229 -9.50 -1.82 4.99
CA GLY A 229 -10.23 -0.89 5.84
C GLY A 229 -10.58 -1.54 7.19
N ILE A 230 -10.74 -0.71 8.22
CA ILE A 230 -11.12 -1.17 9.57
C ILE A 230 -12.25 -0.29 10.08
N ILE A 231 -13.33 -0.92 10.58
CA ILE A 231 -14.38 -0.27 11.37
C ILE A 231 -14.55 -1.11 12.64
N ALA A 232 -14.08 -0.60 13.77
CA ALA A 232 -14.11 -1.33 15.03
C ALA A 232 -14.64 -0.45 16.16
N ARG A 233 -15.42 -1.04 17.06
CA ARG A 233 -15.95 -0.40 18.27
C ARG A 233 -15.82 -1.35 19.44
N GLU A 234 -16.16 -0.90 20.66
CA GLU A 234 -16.25 -1.81 21.80
C GLU A 234 -17.45 -2.75 21.62
N ASP A 235 -18.60 -2.22 21.18
CA ASP A 235 -19.82 -2.98 20.88
C ASP A 235 -19.87 -3.37 19.40
N GLU A 236 -20.22 -4.64 19.14
CA GLU A 236 -20.29 -5.19 17.79
C GLU A 236 -21.41 -4.59 16.95
N ASN A 237 -22.58 -4.37 17.55
CA ASN A 237 -23.72 -3.81 16.84
C ASN A 237 -23.46 -2.35 16.46
N GLU A 238 -22.73 -1.62 17.32
CA GLU A 238 -22.30 -0.26 17.01
C GLU A 238 -21.33 -0.24 15.82
N ALA A 239 -20.34 -1.14 15.79
CA ALA A 239 -19.42 -1.24 14.66
C ALA A 239 -20.15 -1.49 13.34
N TRP A 240 -21.11 -2.43 13.32
CA TRP A 240 -21.91 -2.72 12.13
C TRP A 240 -22.85 -1.57 11.77
N ARG A 241 -23.43 -0.87 12.74
CA ARG A 241 -24.25 0.31 12.48
C ARG A 241 -23.42 1.39 11.75
N VAL A 242 -22.23 1.69 12.26
CA VAL A 242 -21.29 2.64 11.62
C VAL A 242 -20.91 2.18 10.21
N ALA A 243 -20.65 0.88 10.03
CA ALA A 243 -20.31 0.32 8.74
C ALA A 243 -21.42 0.51 7.69
N TYR A 244 -22.66 0.20 8.03
CA TYR A 244 -23.80 0.39 7.12
C TYR A 244 -24.16 1.86 6.89
N GLU A 245 -23.97 2.73 7.87
CA GLU A 245 -24.14 4.18 7.69
C GLU A 245 -23.07 4.75 6.74
N ARG A 246 -21.82 4.30 6.86
CA ARG A 246 -20.70 4.74 6.02
C ARG A 246 -20.81 4.20 4.60
N PHE A 247 -21.27 2.97 4.44
CA PHE A 247 -21.36 2.27 3.16
C PHE A 247 -22.79 1.74 2.94
N PRO A 248 -23.77 2.61 2.71
CA PRO A 248 -25.14 2.18 2.42
C PRO A 248 -25.19 1.40 1.09
N VAL A 249 -26.17 0.51 0.99
CA VAL A 249 -26.41 -0.28 -0.23
C VAL A 249 -26.56 0.63 -1.44
N ASP A 250 -25.78 0.39 -2.48
CA ASP A 250 -25.76 1.19 -3.71
C ASP A 250 -25.79 0.32 -4.97
N ARG A 251 -27.01 0.12 -5.52
CA ARG A 251 -27.21 -0.65 -6.77
C ARG A 251 -26.49 -0.04 -7.98
N LYS A 252 -26.28 1.27 -8.02
CA LYS A 252 -25.53 1.92 -9.12
C LYS A 252 -24.04 1.60 -9.00
N GLY A 253 -23.53 1.63 -7.78
CA GLY A 253 -22.14 1.24 -7.49
C GLY A 253 -21.88 -0.23 -7.85
N GLU A 254 -22.80 -1.13 -7.54
CA GLU A 254 -22.72 -2.54 -7.93
C GLU A 254 -22.62 -2.72 -9.45
N LEU A 255 -23.49 -2.04 -10.22
CA LEU A 255 -23.44 -2.08 -11.69
C LEU A 255 -22.13 -1.47 -12.24
N ALA A 256 -21.63 -0.39 -11.64
CA ALA A 256 -20.36 0.20 -12.02
C ALA A 256 -19.18 -0.76 -11.75
N HIS A 257 -19.21 -1.48 -10.62
CA HIS A 257 -18.23 -2.51 -10.28
C HIS A 257 -18.25 -3.65 -11.31
N GLN A 258 -19.41 -4.18 -11.66
CA GLN A 258 -19.56 -5.22 -12.68
C GLN A 258 -19.02 -4.78 -14.06
N LEU A 259 -19.17 -3.50 -14.41
CA LEU A 259 -18.62 -2.95 -15.65
C LEU A 259 -17.09 -2.81 -15.57
N ALA A 260 -16.57 -2.33 -14.46
CA ALA A 260 -15.13 -2.20 -14.22
C ALA A 260 -14.42 -3.55 -14.27
N MET A 261 -15.06 -4.63 -13.76
CA MET A 261 -14.57 -6.00 -13.84
C MET A 261 -14.31 -6.47 -15.27
N LYS A 262 -15.14 -6.05 -16.23
CA LYS A 262 -14.99 -6.44 -17.65
C LYS A 262 -13.83 -5.73 -18.35
N THR A 263 -13.39 -4.60 -17.83
CA THR A 263 -12.37 -3.73 -18.44
C THR A 263 -11.04 -3.71 -17.70
N SER A 264 -10.99 -4.27 -16.48
CA SER A 264 -9.78 -4.31 -15.67
C SER A 264 -8.91 -5.54 -15.98
N ASP A 265 -7.59 -5.34 -16.10
CA ASP A 265 -6.58 -6.42 -16.14
C ASP A 265 -6.14 -6.84 -14.74
N SER A 266 -6.67 -6.21 -13.69
CA SER A 266 -6.23 -6.41 -12.32
C SER A 266 -6.65 -7.78 -11.79
N VAL A 267 -5.68 -8.63 -11.47
CA VAL A 267 -5.89 -9.98 -10.93
C VAL A 267 -6.56 -9.92 -9.55
N TRP A 268 -6.09 -9.03 -8.66
CA TRP A 268 -6.66 -8.91 -7.32
C TRP A 268 -8.12 -8.48 -7.33
N HIS A 269 -8.48 -7.59 -8.25
CA HIS A 269 -9.85 -7.09 -8.40
C HIS A 269 -10.82 -8.23 -8.77
N LYS A 270 -10.38 -9.13 -9.66
CA LYS A 270 -11.16 -10.33 -10.03
C LYS A 270 -11.25 -11.31 -8.88
N GLN A 271 -10.13 -11.61 -8.22
CA GLN A 271 -10.08 -12.52 -7.08
C GLN A 271 -11.01 -12.09 -5.94
N LEU A 272 -11.00 -10.82 -5.53
CA LEU A 272 -11.91 -10.32 -4.50
C LEU A 272 -13.38 -10.35 -4.94
N SER A 273 -13.65 -10.10 -6.21
CA SER A 273 -15.03 -10.13 -6.73
C SER A 273 -15.63 -11.53 -6.79
N GLU A 274 -14.78 -12.55 -6.89
CA GLU A 274 -15.17 -13.97 -6.91
C GLU A 274 -15.36 -14.55 -5.50
N LEU A 275 -14.85 -13.87 -4.44
CA LEU A 275 -15.14 -14.23 -3.06
C LEU A 275 -16.62 -13.97 -2.81
N GLY A 276 -17.37 -15.00 -2.48
CA GLY A 276 -18.82 -14.93 -2.22
C GLY A 276 -19.18 -14.01 -1.05
N GLU A 277 -20.50 -13.93 -0.77
CA GLU A 277 -21.00 -13.15 0.35
C GLU A 277 -20.37 -13.58 1.67
N THR A 278 -20.07 -12.58 2.51
CA THR A 278 -19.42 -12.76 3.82
C THR A 278 -20.26 -13.71 4.68
N LEU A 279 -19.61 -14.69 5.28
CA LEU A 279 -20.26 -15.61 6.24
C LEU A 279 -20.75 -14.80 7.47
N GLU A 280 -21.95 -15.12 7.97
CA GLU A 280 -22.44 -14.55 9.23
C GLU A 280 -21.38 -14.71 10.33
N ASN A 281 -21.12 -13.64 11.11
CA ASN A 281 -20.11 -13.54 12.17
C ASN A 281 -18.64 -13.45 11.73
N ASN A 282 -18.33 -13.33 10.44
CA ASN A 282 -16.98 -13.06 10.00
C ASN A 282 -16.73 -11.53 9.97
N PRO A 283 -15.67 -10.99 10.59
CA PRO A 283 -15.34 -9.57 10.49
C PRO A 283 -14.96 -9.12 9.08
N TYR A 284 -14.60 -10.02 8.18
CA TYR A 284 -14.20 -9.70 6.81
C TYR A 284 -15.43 -9.33 5.94
N TRP A 285 -15.43 -8.11 5.38
CA TRP A 285 -16.58 -7.52 4.71
C TRP A 285 -16.22 -6.92 3.35
N LEU A 286 -16.85 -7.38 2.28
CA LEU A 286 -16.58 -6.99 0.90
C LEU A 286 -17.63 -6.04 0.28
N ILE A 287 -18.76 -5.81 0.91
CA ILE A 287 -19.84 -4.99 0.33
C ILE A 287 -19.36 -3.60 -0.13
N PRO A 288 -18.53 -2.85 0.63
CA PRO A 288 -18.03 -1.56 0.16
C PRO A 288 -17.23 -1.66 -1.14
N PHE A 289 -16.44 -2.72 -1.29
CA PHE A 289 -15.69 -3.02 -2.51
C PHE A 289 -16.63 -3.41 -3.66
N GLN A 290 -17.58 -4.31 -3.43
CA GLN A 290 -18.56 -4.77 -4.42
C GLN A 290 -19.50 -3.65 -4.90
N HIS A 291 -19.74 -2.63 -4.06
CA HIS A 291 -20.49 -1.43 -4.42
C HIS A 291 -19.63 -0.29 -4.96
N TYR A 292 -18.34 -0.55 -5.25
CA TYR A 292 -17.38 0.39 -5.82
C TYR A 292 -17.21 1.68 -4.99
N LYS A 293 -17.33 1.55 -3.64
CA LYS A 293 -17.15 2.64 -2.69
C LYS A 293 -15.71 2.72 -2.17
N THR A 294 -14.99 1.62 -2.24
CA THR A 294 -13.60 1.48 -1.85
C THR A 294 -12.89 0.45 -2.74
N PHE A 295 -11.57 0.43 -2.67
CA PHE A 295 -10.77 -0.53 -3.43
C PHE A 295 -10.21 -1.66 -2.57
N CYS A 296 -10.64 -1.81 -1.32
CA CYS A 296 -10.14 -2.84 -0.42
C CYS A 296 -11.26 -3.48 0.40
N PRO A 297 -11.04 -4.70 0.93
CA PRO A 297 -11.94 -5.29 1.91
C PRO A 297 -11.89 -4.51 3.23
N TYR A 298 -12.92 -4.69 4.05
CA TYR A 298 -13.00 -4.15 5.40
C TYR A 298 -13.01 -5.26 6.45
N LEU A 299 -12.45 -4.96 7.62
CA LEU A 299 -12.66 -5.72 8.84
C LEU A 299 -13.60 -4.95 9.75
N VAL A 300 -14.77 -5.54 10.05
CA VAL A 300 -15.84 -4.89 10.83
C VAL A 300 -16.18 -5.73 12.05
N GLY A 301 -16.30 -5.13 13.23
CA GLY A 301 -16.71 -5.83 14.44
C GLY A 301 -16.24 -5.18 15.73
N ASN A 302 -16.37 -5.89 16.85
CA ASN A 302 -15.79 -5.39 18.08
C ASN A 302 -14.26 -5.47 18.04
N TYR A 303 -13.59 -4.68 18.91
CA TYR A 303 -12.13 -4.60 18.91
C TYR A 303 -11.45 -5.97 19.04
N SER A 304 -11.98 -6.88 19.84
CA SER A 304 -11.35 -8.18 20.07
C SER A 304 -11.38 -9.06 18.84
N LYS A 305 -12.50 -9.09 18.10
CA LYS A 305 -12.63 -9.84 16.84
C LYS A 305 -11.72 -9.27 15.76
N VAL A 306 -11.75 -7.94 15.57
CA VAL A 306 -10.95 -7.29 14.52
C VAL A 306 -9.45 -7.39 14.84
N ALA A 307 -9.06 -7.23 16.12
CA ALA A 307 -7.67 -7.40 16.53
C ALA A 307 -7.17 -8.84 16.33
N ALA A 308 -8.01 -9.85 16.57
CA ALA A 308 -7.67 -11.24 16.29
C ALA A 308 -7.41 -11.48 14.79
N GLU A 309 -8.22 -10.92 13.90
CA GLU A 309 -7.99 -11.03 12.46
C GLU A 309 -6.71 -10.30 12.01
N VAL A 310 -6.45 -9.10 12.53
CA VAL A 310 -5.19 -8.38 12.27
C VAL A 310 -3.99 -9.18 12.77
N ALA A 311 -4.07 -9.78 13.96
CA ALA A 311 -3.02 -10.62 14.52
C ALA A 311 -2.76 -11.87 13.66
N ARG A 312 -3.79 -12.47 13.05
CA ARG A 312 -3.64 -13.59 12.09
C ARG A 312 -2.89 -13.15 10.83
N TYR A 313 -3.17 -11.97 10.27
CA TYR A 313 -2.36 -11.42 9.16
C TYR A 313 -0.91 -11.20 9.57
N ILE A 314 -0.66 -10.69 10.77
CA ILE A 314 0.71 -10.51 11.29
C ILE A 314 1.42 -11.87 11.42
N ALA A 315 0.75 -12.89 11.95
CA ALA A 315 1.28 -14.25 12.08
C ALA A 315 1.60 -14.88 10.70
N LEU A 316 0.85 -14.53 9.65
CA LEU A 316 1.12 -14.93 8.26
C LEU A 316 2.30 -14.16 7.63
N GLY A 317 2.96 -13.25 8.34
CA GLY A 317 4.11 -12.49 7.86
C GLY A 317 3.78 -11.16 7.20
N PHE A 318 2.53 -10.68 7.28
CA PHE A 318 2.20 -9.33 6.81
C PHE A 318 2.62 -8.29 7.86
N THR A 319 3.65 -7.51 7.54
CA THR A 319 4.22 -6.51 8.44
C THR A 319 3.85 -5.08 8.08
N THR A 320 3.23 -4.88 6.93
CA THR A 320 2.80 -3.56 6.45
C THR A 320 1.29 -3.52 6.23
N PHE A 321 0.62 -2.51 6.79
CA PHE A 321 -0.81 -2.29 6.63
C PHE A 321 -1.06 -0.93 6.01
N ILE A 322 -1.70 -0.89 4.83
CA ILE A 322 -2.20 0.33 4.21
C ILE A 322 -3.70 0.40 4.48
N LEU A 323 -4.08 1.31 5.36
CA LEU A 323 -5.48 1.52 5.76
C LEU A 323 -6.22 2.33 4.69
N ASP A 324 -7.52 2.13 4.56
CA ASP A 324 -8.34 2.94 3.68
C ASP A 324 -8.44 4.39 4.20
N ILE A 325 -9.03 5.28 3.39
CA ILE A 325 -9.17 6.70 3.72
C ILE A 325 -9.97 6.87 5.02
N PRO A 326 -9.39 7.42 6.09
CA PRO A 326 -10.14 7.66 7.32
C PRO A 326 -11.14 8.81 7.09
N PRO A 327 -12.43 8.64 7.41
CA PRO A 327 -13.43 9.69 7.21
C PRO A 327 -13.32 10.82 8.24
N ASN A 328 -12.73 10.54 9.40
CA ASN A 328 -12.53 11.47 10.52
C ASN A 328 -11.41 10.96 11.45
N GLU A 329 -11.06 11.78 12.42
CA GLU A 329 -10.01 11.49 13.42
C GLU A 329 -10.36 10.28 14.31
N GLU A 330 -11.64 10.15 14.69
CA GLU A 330 -12.13 9.08 15.57
C GLU A 330 -11.85 7.69 15.00
N GLU A 331 -11.97 7.51 13.67
CA GLU A 331 -11.69 6.22 13.04
C GLU A 331 -10.22 5.81 13.19
N LEU A 332 -9.28 6.76 13.12
CA LEU A 332 -7.86 6.46 13.37
C LEU A 332 -7.58 6.09 14.83
N TYR A 333 -8.28 6.72 15.78
CA TYR A 333 -8.24 6.28 17.18
C TYR A 333 -8.66 4.82 17.32
N HIS A 334 -9.80 4.43 16.75
CA HIS A 334 -10.30 3.04 16.81
C HIS A 334 -9.35 2.05 16.13
N MET A 335 -8.74 2.42 15.01
CA MET A 335 -7.69 1.62 14.35
C MET A 335 -6.48 1.44 15.27
N GLY A 336 -6.03 2.48 15.97
CA GLY A 336 -4.95 2.42 16.95
C GLY A 336 -5.23 1.41 18.09
N VAL A 337 -6.48 1.38 18.60
CA VAL A 337 -6.90 0.39 19.60
C VAL A 337 -6.79 -1.03 19.06
N VAL A 338 -7.23 -1.26 17.81
CA VAL A 338 -7.14 -2.57 17.15
C VAL A 338 -5.69 -3.04 17.02
N PHE A 339 -4.80 -2.20 16.47
CA PHE A 339 -3.40 -2.59 16.28
C PHE A 339 -2.66 -2.83 17.59
N LYS A 340 -2.95 -2.04 18.64
CA LYS A 340 -2.40 -2.28 19.96
C LYS A 340 -2.80 -3.65 20.52
N ARG A 341 -4.10 -4.00 20.46
CA ARG A 341 -4.59 -5.32 20.88
C ARG A 341 -4.04 -6.44 19.99
N ALA A 342 -3.92 -6.23 18.69
CA ALA A 342 -3.36 -7.22 17.77
C ALA A 342 -1.88 -7.52 18.07
N ALA A 343 -1.09 -6.51 18.39
CA ALA A 343 0.31 -6.68 18.79
C ALA A 343 0.47 -7.50 20.09
N GLU A 344 -0.49 -7.40 21.01
CA GLU A 344 -0.51 -8.21 22.24
C GLU A 344 -0.86 -9.70 21.95
N LEU A 345 -1.61 -9.97 20.89
CA LEU A 345 -2.05 -11.31 20.48
C LEU A 345 -1.06 -12.04 19.56
N ALA A 346 -0.34 -11.31 18.71
CA ALA A 346 0.52 -11.87 17.69
C ALA A 346 1.65 -12.80 18.21
N PRO A 347 2.31 -12.55 19.36
CA PRO A 347 3.33 -13.45 19.91
C PRO A 347 2.78 -14.78 20.42
N VAL A 348 1.45 -14.88 20.65
CA VAL A 348 0.79 -16.05 21.25
C VAL A 348 0.27 -17.01 20.16
N MET A 349 0.20 -16.58 18.92
CA MET A 349 -0.22 -17.42 17.80
C MET A 349 0.97 -18.22 17.25
N GLU A 350 1.42 -19.24 18.00
CA GLU A 350 2.20 -20.31 17.41
C GLU A 350 1.35 -20.99 16.33
N VAL A 351 1.93 -21.14 15.14
CA VAL A 351 1.32 -21.87 14.05
C VAL A 351 1.13 -23.33 14.50
N VAL A 352 -0.13 -23.72 14.71
CA VAL A 352 -0.52 -25.13 14.95
C VAL A 352 -0.68 -25.83 13.63
#